data_3be68422fd435bf2adb7a4ebbaa7648c
#
_entry.id   3be68422fd435bf2adb7a4ebbaa7648c
#
_cell.length_a   1.000
_cell.length_b   1.000
_cell.length_c   1.000
_cell.angle_alpha   90.00
_cell.angle_beta   90.00
_cell.angle_gamma   90.00
#
_symmetry.space_group_name_H-M   'P 1'
#
loop_
_entity.id
_entity.type
_entity.pdbx_description
1 polymer ?
#
loop_
_entity_poly.entity_id
_entity_poly.type
_entity_poly.pdbx_seq_one_letter_code
_entity_poly.pdbx_strand_id
1 'polypeptide(L)'
;TEQDDKKLRAFETKQTFLHPMRMGEISQYILSHFNQKTHRAYSGAKGFNAMFAVSSVDAAKAYYETFKTLQAEAENGPTSKPLRIATIFSFAANEEQDAIGDILDESFEVSAMNSSAKEFLSAAITDYNAMFKSNYGVDSNGFQNYYRDLAQRVKNQEIDLLIVVGMFLTGFDAPTLNTLFVDKNLRHHGLMQAFSRTNRIYDATKTFGNIVTFRDLEKATIDAITLFGDKNTKNVVLEKSYKEYMEGFN
;
A
#
# COMPACT_ATOMS: atom_id res chain seq x y z
N THR A 1 -20.09 7.50 28.79
CA THR A 1 -21.11 8.06 27.87
C THR A 1 -20.98 7.38 26.51
N GLU A 2 -22.00 7.45 25.64
CA GLU A 2 -21.98 6.85 24.29
C GLU A 2 -20.78 7.33 23.45
N GLN A 3 -20.32 8.53 23.71
CA GLN A 3 -19.15 9.12 23.06
C GLN A 3 -17.83 8.52 23.58
N ASP A 4 -17.78 8.16 24.85
CA ASP A 4 -16.61 7.50 25.46
C ASP A 4 -16.52 6.04 25.00
N ASP A 5 -17.65 5.35 24.88
CA ASP A 5 -17.72 3.99 24.34
C ASP A 5 -17.29 3.92 22.87
N LYS A 6 -17.66 4.91 22.06
CA LYS A 6 -17.17 5.02 20.67
C LYS A 6 -15.66 5.23 20.59
N LYS A 7 -15.10 6.10 21.43
CA LYS A 7 -13.65 6.34 21.50
C LYS A 7 -12.89 5.10 21.96
N LEU A 8 -13.42 4.40 22.96
CA LEU A 8 -12.81 3.16 23.46
C LEU A 8 -12.78 2.08 22.38
N ARG A 9 -13.89 1.84 21.66
CA ARG A 9 -13.95 0.88 20.56
C ARG A 9 -13.01 1.26 19.40
N ALA A 10 -12.93 2.52 19.07
CA ALA A 10 -11.99 2.99 18.03
C ALA A 10 -10.53 2.75 18.43
N PHE A 11 -10.19 2.98 19.71
CA PHE A 11 -8.87 2.71 20.25
C PHE A 11 -8.52 1.22 20.26
N GLU A 12 -9.44 0.37 20.71
CA GLU A 12 -9.26 -1.10 20.70
C GLU A 12 -9.11 -1.64 19.26
N THR A 13 -9.91 -1.11 18.34
CA THR A 13 -9.82 -1.46 16.91
C THR A 13 -8.46 -1.04 16.35
N LYS A 14 -7.98 0.16 16.66
CA LYS A 14 -6.67 0.65 16.26
C LYS A 14 -5.56 -0.26 16.78
N GLN A 15 -5.58 -0.60 18.07
CA GLN A 15 -4.58 -1.49 18.67
C GLN A 15 -4.57 -2.87 18.01
N THR A 16 -5.74 -3.40 17.66
CA THR A 16 -5.84 -4.68 16.95
C THR A 16 -5.17 -4.62 15.57
N PHE A 17 -5.40 -3.55 14.81
CA PHE A 17 -4.81 -3.41 13.47
C PHE A 17 -3.30 -3.14 13.48
N LEU A 18 -2.80 -2.44 14.50
CA LEU A 18 -1.37 -2.17 14.67
C LEU A 18 -0.64 -3.25 15.51
N HIS A 19 -1.30 -4.38 15.80
CA HIS A 19 -0.68 -5.44 16.58
C HIS A 19 0.54 -6.01 15.86
N PRO A 20 1.73 -6.06 16.49
CA PRO A 20 2.99 -6.46 15.82
C PRO A 20 2.94 -7.82 15.14
N MET A 21 2.29 -8.81 15.77
CA MET A 21 2.14 -10.15 15.19
C MET A 21 1.37 -10.10 13.87
N ARG A 22 0.24 -9.43 13.82
CA ARG A 22 -0.57 -9.26 12.61
C ARG A 22 0.23 -8.56 11.50
N MET A 23 0.93 -7.49 11.86
CA MET A 23 1.76 -6.75 10.90
C MET A 23 2.92 -7.59 10.39
N GLY A 24 3.52 -8.39 11.25
CA GLY A 24 4.54 -9.37 10.88
C GLY A 24 4.02 -10.40 9.88
N GLU A 25 2.86 -11.00 10.14
CA GLU A 25 2.22 -11.97 9.24
C GLU A 25 1.88 -11.37 7.87
N ILE A 26 1.33 -10.16 7.84
CA ILE A 26 1.04 -9.44 6.59
C ILE A 26 2.33 -9.15 5.81
N SER A 27 3.37 -8.66 6.49
CA SER A 27 4.65 -8.37 5.85
C SER A 27 5.30 -9.63 5.28
N GLN A 28 5.26 -10.72 6.03
CA GLN A 28 5.78 -12.02 5.57
C GLN A 28 4.97 -12.57 4.40
N TYR A 29 3.64 -12.43 4.41
CA TYR A 29 2.79 -12.78 3.28
C TYR A 29 3.19 -11.98 2.03
N ILE A 30 3.33 -10.65 2.15
CA ILE A 30 3.74 -9.80 1.03
C ILE A 30 5.09 -10.25 0.48
N LEU A 31 6.10 -10.43 1.31
CA LEU A 31 7.44 -10.85 0.89
C LEU A 31 7.42 -12.22 0.19
N SER A 32 6.72 -13.20 0.75
CA SER A 32 6.68 -14.58 0.21
C SER A 32 5.92 -14.68 -1.12
N HIS A 33 4.89 -13.85 -1.33
CA HIS A 33 4.07 -13.87 -2.56
C HIS A 33 4.43 -12.78 -3.56
N PHE A 34 5.39 -11.91 -3.23
CA PHE A 34 5.73 -10.74 -4.04
C PHE A 34 6.07 -11.11 -5.49
N ASN A 35 6.98 -12.05 -5.66
CA ASN A 35 7.43 -12.47 -7.00
C ASN A 35 6.29 -13.06 -7.83
N GLN A 36 5.45 -13.90 -7.22
CA GLN A 36 4.29 -14.47 -7.88
C GLN A 36 3.29 -13.39 -8.31
N LYS A 37 2.91 -12.50 -7.38
CA LYS A 37 1.90 -11.46 -7.63
C LYS A 37 2.39 -10.40 -8.61
N THR A 38 3.69 -10.13 -8.67
CA THR A 38 4.30 -9.14 -9.59
C THR A 38 4.92 -9.78 -10.84
N HIS A 39 4.65 -11.04 -11.11
CA HIS A 39 5.11 -11.79 -12.28
C HIS A 39 6.64 -11.85 -12.45
N ARG A 40 7.41 -11.75 -11.35
CA ARG A 40 8.87 -11.83 -11.41
C ARG A 40 9.40 -13.24 -11.65
N ALA A 41 8.69 -14.23 -11.14
CA ALA A 41 9.11 -15.63 -11.22
C ALA A 41 9.05 -16.21 -12.63
N TYR A 42 8.26 -15.61 -13.51
CA TYR A 42 7.92 -16.20 -14.80
C TYR A 42 8.71 -15.63 -15.99
N SER A 43 9.37 -14.48 -15.85
CA SER A 43 9.79 -13.77 -17.05
C SER A 43 11.30 -13.74 -17.28
N GLY A 44 12.15 -14.08 -16.31
CA GLY A 44 13.57 -13.71 -16.39
C GLY A 44 13.75 -12.21 -16.67
N ALA A 45 12.65 -11.52 -16.96
CA ALA A 45 12.52 -10.10 -17.17
C ALA A 45 12.35 -9.38 -15.84
N LYS A 46 12.55 -8.09 -15.89
CA LYS A 46 12.25 -7.15 -14.80
C LYS A 46 10.76 -7.26 -14.50
N GLY A 47 10.38 -7.92 -13.41
CA GLY A 47 8.98 -8.06 -13.01
C GLY A 47 8.34 -6.71 -12.68
N PHE A 48 7.03 -6.72 -12.47
CA PHE A 48 6.27 -5.52 -12.12
C PHE A 48 6.51 -5.10 -10.68
N ASN A 49 5.97 -3.94 -10.30
CA ASN A 49 6.03 -3.43 -8.94
C ASN A 49 4.66 -3.44 -8.26
N ALA A 50 4.68 -3.20 -6.96
CA ALA A 50 3.50 -3.18 -6.12
C ALA A 50 3.41 -1.90 -5.29
N MET A 51 2.18 -1.56 -4.89
CA MET A 51 1.87 -0.53 -3.91
C MET A 51 1.22 -1.17 -2.69
N PHE A 52 1.53 -0.66 -1.50
CA PHE A 52 0.90 -1.06 -0.25
C PHE A 52 0.24 0.13 0.41
N ALA A 53 -1.08 0.19 0.34
CA ALA A 53 -1.90 1.24 0.94
C ALA A 53 -2.20 0.89 2.41
N VAL A 54 -1.78 1.74 3.32
CA VAL A 54 -1.97 1.56 4.76
C VAL A 54 -2.77 2.71 5.38
N SER A 55 -3.31 2.49 6.58
CA SER A 55 -4.29 3.37 7.19
C SER A 55 -3.73 4.66 7.76
N SER A 56 -2.48 4.65 8.24
CA SER A 56 -1.88 5.79 8.94
C SER A 56 -0.37 5.84 8.78
N VAL A 57 0.24 6.97 9.16
CA VAL A 57 1.70 7.13 9.19
C VAL A 57 2.33 6.18 10.20
N ASP A 58 1.69 5.94 11.35
CA ASP A 58 2.16 4.97 12.34
C ASP A 58 2.17 3.54 11.77
N ALA A 59 1.13 3.17 11.01
CA ALA A 59 1.10 1.90 10.29
C ALA A 59 2.20 1.82 9.23
N ALA A 60 2.41 2.88 8.45
CA ALA A 60 3.47 2.92 7.44
C ALA A 60 4.85 2.74 8.07
N LYS A 61 5.12 3.43 9.19
CA LYS A 61 6.36 3.30 9.96
C LYS A 61 6.57 1.86 10.44
N ALA A 62 5.57 1.31 11.11
CA ALA A 62 5.67 -0.04 11.67
C ALA A 62 5.87 -1.10 10.57
N TYR A 63 5.15 -1.02 9.45
CA TYR A 63 5.36 -1.90 8.31
C TYR A 63 6.74 -1.72 7.67
N TYR A 64 7.18 -0.48 7.49
CA TYR A 64 8.50 -0.18 6.91
C TYR A 64 9.63 -0.79 7.74
N GLU A 65 9.59 -0.63 9.05
CA GLU A 65 10.55 -1.21 9.99
C GLU A 65 10.47 -2.74 10.01
N THR A 66 9.26 -3.31 9.99
CA THR A 66 9.05 -4.77 9.92
C THR A 66 9.64 -5.36 8.65
N PHE A 67 9.42 -4.73 7.49
CA PHE A 67 10.03 -5.20 6.24
C PHE A 67 11.56 -5.14 6.27
N LYS A 68 12.14 -4.07 6.84
CA LYS A 68 13.60 -3.97 7.00
C LYS A 68 14.14 -5.12 7.85
N THR A 69 13.51 -5.41 8.98
CA THR A 69 13.91 -6.51 9.88
C THR A 69 13.81 -7.86 9.18
N LEU A 70 12.66 -8.17 8.60
CA LEU A 70 12.45 -9.45 7.90
C LEU A 70 13.42 -9.66 6.74
N GLN A 71 13.73 -8.61 5.98
CA GLN A 71 14.69 -8.71 4.88
C GLN A 71 16.13 -8.88 5.39
N ALA A 72 16.52 -8.19 6.47
CA ALA A 72 17.84 -8.38 7.07
C ALA A 72 18.02 -9.78 7.66
N GLU A 73 16.99 -10.36 8.26
CA GLU A 73 17.01 -11.76 8.72
C GLU A 73 17.12 -12.76 7.55
N ALA A 74 16.47 -12.48 6.43
CA ALA A 74 16.51 -13.31 5.23
C ALA A 74 17.84 -13.22 4.46
N GLU A 75 18.58 -12.11 4.54
CA GLU A 75 19.91 -11.95 3.93
C GLU A 75 20.96 -12.90 4.50
N ASN A 76 20.72 -13.44 5.71
CA ASN A 76 21.54 -14.52 6.28
C ASN A 76 21.21 -15.90 5.69
N GLY A 77 20.29 -15.97 4.72
CA GLY A 77 19.84 -17.17 4.00
C GLY A 77 20.23 -17.16 2.50
N PRO A 78 20.19 -18.27 1.81
CA PRO A 78 20.90 -18.46 0.53
C PRO A 78 20.26 -17.86 -0.74
N THR A 79 19.12 -17.12 -0.77
CA THR A 79 18.43 -17.04 -2.08
C THR A 79 17.62 -15.83 -2.50
N SER A 80 17.47 -14.73 -1.81
CA SER A 80 16.68 -13.65 -2.42
C SER A 80 17.26 -12.26 -2.27
N LYS A 81 17.40 -11.56 -3.42
CA LYS A 81 17.74 -10.14 -3.42
C LYS A 81 16.62 -9.38 -2.68
N PRO A 82 16.95 -8.55 -1.67
CA PRO A 82 15.95 -7.78 -0.94
C PRO A 82 15.19 -6.83 -1.86
N LEU A 83 13.91 -6.64 -1.56
CA LEU A 83 13.06 -5.68 -2.28
C LEU A 83 13.50 -4.25 -1.96
N ARG A 84 13.53 -3.42 -2.98
CA ARG A 84 13.70 -1.98 -2.82
C ARG A 84 12.36 -1.38 -2.39
N ILE A 85 12.25 -1.07 -1.11
CA ILE A 85 11.04 -0.55 -0.49
C ILE A 85 11.23 0.94 -0.22
N ALA A 86 10.24 1.73 -0.61
CA ALA A 86 10.16 3.15 -0.30
C ALA A 86 8.79 3.49 0.30
N THR A 87 8.67 4.65 0.93
CA THR A 87 7.40 5.11 1.50
C THR A 87 7.16 6.58 1.21
N ILE A 88 5.90 6.93 1.05
CA ILE A 88 5.47 8.32 0.96
C ILE A 88 4.09 8.49 1.60
N PHE A 89 3.88 9.62 2.26
CA PHE A 89 2.62 9.93 2.90
C PHE A 89 2.37 11.44 2.92
N SER A 90 1.09 11.83 2.96
CA SER A 90 0.69 13.21 3.11
C SER A 90 0.46 13.56 4.58
N PHE A 91 0.57 14.85 4.87
CA PHE A 91 0.30 15.39 6.20
C PHE A 91 -1.14 15.14 6.67
N ALA A 92 -2.11 15.21 5.76
CA ALA A 92 -3.54 15.11 6.08
C ALA A 92 -4.03 13.66 6.31
N ALA A 93 -3.15 12.67 6.28
CA ALA A 93 -3.50 11.26 6.48
C ALA A 93 -3.70 10.94 7.97
N ASN A 94 -4.78 11.47 8.57
CA ASN A 94 -5.18 11.21 9.94
C ASN A 94 -6.11 10.00 10.04
N GLU A 95 -6.07 9.33 11.20
CA GLU A 95 -6.80 8.10 11.51
C GLU A 95 -8.32 8.22 11.43
N GLU A 96 -8.88 9.40 11.71
CA GLU A 96 -10.33 9.67 11.60
C GLU A 96 -10.83 9.45 10.16
N GLN A 97 -9.97 9.60 9.17
CA GLN A 97 -10.30 9.44 7.76
C GLN A 97 -10.30 7.98 7.30
N ASP A 98 -9.49 7.12 7.95
CA ASP A 98 -9.57 5.68 7.70
C ASP A 98 -10.94 5.11 8.11
N ALA A 99 -11.55 5.65 9.14
CA ALA A 99 -12.90 5.25 9.57
C ALA A 99 -14.00 5.62 8.54
N ILE A 100 -13.80 6.70 7.78
CA ILE A 100 -14.72 7.16 6.75
C ILE A 100 -14.46 6.43 5.42
N GLY A 101 -13.22 5.99 5.17
CA GLY A 101 -12.82 5.26 3.97
C GLY A 101 -12.63 6.14 2.73
N ASP A 102 -12.52 7.46 2.91
CA ASP A 102 -12.28 8.42 1.83
C ASP A 102 -10.77 8.63 1.61
N ILE A 103 -10.41 8.92 0.36
CA ILE A 103 -9.05 9.33 -0.01
C ILE A 103 -9.05 10.86 -0.15
N LEU A 104 -8.20 11.50 0.63
CA LEU A 104 -8.02 12.95 0.54
C LEU A 104 -7.13 13.36 -0.61
N ASP A 105 -7.21 14.65 -0.96
CA ASP A 105 -6.26 15.29 -1.85
C ASP A 105 -4.83 15.26 -1.29
N GLU A 106 -3.86 15.10 -2.16
CA GLU A 106 -2.45 15.07 -1.79
C GLU A 106 -2.00 16.44 -1.24
N SER A 107 -1.41 16.44 -0.04
CA SER A 107 -0.84 17.63 0.57
C SER A 107 0.67 17.52 0.68
N PHE A 108 1.39 18.55 0.24
CA PHE A 108 2.85 18.64 0.28
C PHE A 108 3.39 19.46 1.47
N GLU A 109 2.53 19.82 2.42
CA GLU A 109 2.94 20.63 3.57
C GLU A 109 3.61 19.81 4.67
N VAL A 110 4.91 19.59 4.54
CA VAL A 110 5.73 18.89 5.56
C VAL A 110 5.78 19.67 6.88
N SER A 111 5.65 21.01 6.83
CA SER A 111 5.68 21.88 8.01
C SER A 111 4.62 21.53 9.05
N ALA A 112 3.50 21.02 8.61
CA ALA A 112 2.35 20.68 9.44
C ALA A 112 2.40 19.26 10.03
N MET A 113 3.39 18.42 9.66
CA MET A 113 3.59 17.10 10.26
C MET A 113 4.03 17.19 11.72
N ASN A 114 3.58 16.25 12.55
CA ASN A 114 4.11 16.08 13.90
C ASN A 114 5.58 15.61 13.89
N SER A 115 6.28 15.74 15.03
CA SER A 115 7.71 15.40 15.12
C SER A 115 8.00 13.94 14.75
N SER A 116 7.19 12.99 15.20
CA SER A 116 7.37 11.56 14.91
C SER A 116 7.23 11.23 13.43
N ALA A 117 6.25 11.83 12.73
CA ALA A 117 6.08 11.66 11.30
C ALA A 117 7.24 12.28 10.50
N LYS A 118 7.76 13.45 10.94
CA LYS A 118 8.95 14.08 10.33
C LYS A 118 10.20 13.23 10.51
N GLU A 119 10.42 12.69 11.70
CA GLU A 119 11.55 11.81 11.99
C GLU A 119 11.49 10.54 11.13
N PHE A 120 10.32 9.93 11.02
CA PHE A 120 10.12 8.77 10.15
C PHE A 120 10.36 9.12 8.68
N LEU A 121 9.81 10.23 8.18
CA LEU A 121 10.03 10.68 6.81
C LEU A 121 11.53 10.93 6.54
N SER A 122 12.22 11.57 7.49
CA SER A 122 13.66 11.83 7.40
C SER A 122 14.48 10.54 7.32
N ALA A 123 14.15 9.55 8.15
CA ALA A 123 14.80 8.25 8.13
C ALA A 123 14.55 7.51 6.81
N ALA A 124 13.30 7.50 6.33
CA ALA A 124 12.95 6.87 5.07
C ALA A 124 13.63 7.54 3.85
N ILE A 125 13.71 8.87 3.83
CA ILE A 125 14.45 9.60 2.78
C ILE A 125 15.96 9.33 2.88
N THR A 126 16.51 9.17 4.07
CA THR A 126 17.93 8.80 4.25
C THR A 126 18.21 7.41 3.67
N ASP A 127 17.37 6.43 3.94
CA ASP A 127 17.48 5.09 3.35
C ASP A 127 17.34 5.14 1.81
N TYR A 128 16.41 5.94 1.32
CA TYR A 128 16.23 6.16 -0.12
C TYR A 128 17.46 6.80 -0.77
N ASN A 129 18.01 7.83 -0.15
CA ASN A 129 19.24 8.49 -0.62
C ASN A 129 20.41 7.51 -0.68
N ALA A 130 20.56 6.65 0.32
CA ALA A 130 21.57 5.59 0.31
C ALA A 130 21.36 4.59 -0.83
N MET A 131 20.09 4.19 -1.08
CA MET A 131 19.73 3.24 -2.13
C MET A 131 20.02 3.77 -3.53
N PHE A 132 19.77 5.05 -3.78
CA PHE A 132 19.84 5.66 -5.12
C PHE A 132 20.98 6.68 -5.29
N LYS A 133 21.82 6.87 -4.29
CA LYS A 133 22.91 7.87 -4.29
C LYS A 133 22.39 9.29 -4.57
N SER A 134 21.24 9.61 -4.00
CA SER A 134 20.59 10.92 -4.07
C SER A 134 20.83 11.74 -2.79
N ASN A 135 20.32 12.98 -2.74
CA ASN A 135 20.49 13.87 -1.61
C ASN A 135 19.23 14.72 -1.40
N TYR A 136 18.11 14.05 -1.12
CA TYR A 136 16.84 14.73 -0.81
C TYR A 136 16.74 15.01 0.69
N GLY A 137 16.07 16.11 1.05
CA GLY A 137 15.79 16.49 2.43
C GLY A 137 14.28 16.50 2.71
N VAL A 138 13.94 16.82 3.98
CA VAL A 138 12.56 16.93 4.47
C VAL A 138 12.02 18.36 4.43
N ASP A 139 12.80 19.34 3.95
CA ASP A 139 12.27 20.66 3.67
C ASP A 139 11.33 20.62 2.46
N SER A 140 10.52 21.66 2.29
CA SER A 140 9.47 21.66 1.25
C SER A 140 9.99 21.39 -0.16
N ASN A 141 11.16 21.94 -0.51
CA ASN A 141 11.77 21.71 -1.82
C ASN A 141 12.37 20.31 -1.93
N GLY A 142 13.07 19.86 -0.89
CA GLY A 142 13.64 18.51 -0.80
C GLY A 142 12.57 17.44 -0.89
N PHE A 143 11.44 17.61 -0.19
CA PHE A 143 10.33 16.68 -0.25
C PHE A 143 9.65 16.65 -1.62
N GLN A 144 9.44 17.81 -2.27
CA GLN A 144 8.89 17.85 -3.63
C GLN A 144 9.80 17.15 -4.66
N ASN A 145 11.11 17.34 -4.53
CA ASN A 145 12.08 16.67 -5.38
C ASN A 145 12.12 15.16 -5.12
N TYR A 146 12.07 14.74 -3.86
CA TYR A 146 11.91 13.34 -3.46
C TYR A 146 10.65 12.73 -4.09
N TYR A 147 9.49 13.39 -3.96
CA TYR A 147 8.23 12.96 -4.55
C TYR A 147 8.34 12.71 -6.06
N ARG A 148 8.93 13.67 -6.80
CA ARG A 148 9.07 13.58 -8.26
C ARG A 148 10.00 12.45 -8.67
N ASP A 149 11.13 12.31 -8.00
CA ASP A 149 12.10 11.24 -8.28
C ASP A 149 11.51 9.87 -7.93
N LEU A 150 10.87 9.75 -6.76
CA LEU A 150 10.19 8.54 -6.34
C LEU A 150 9.12 8.11 -7.36
N ALA A 151 8.26 9.05 -7.79
CA ALA A 151 7.23 8.80 -8.81
C ALA A 151 7.85 8.28 -10.13
N GLN A 152 8.95 8.87 -10.57
CA GLN A 152 9.65 8.43 -11.78
C GLN A 152 10.28 7.05 -11.61
N ARG A 153 10.89 6.77 -10.45
CA ARG A 153 11.50 5.45 -10.17
C ARG A 153 10.47 4.34 -10.05
N VAL A 154 9.29 4.63 -9.51
CA VAL A 154 8.17 3.67 -9.53
C VAL A 154 7.79 3.34 -10.98
N LYS A 155 7.60 4.35 -11.83
CA LYS A 155 7.31 4.14 -13.26
C LYS A 155 8.39 3.37 -14.00
N ASN A 156 9.65 3.56 -13.62
CA ASN A 156 10.81 2.87 -14.18
C ASN A 156 11.05 1.48 -13.57
N GLN A 157 10.19 1.01 -12.66
CA GLN A 157 10.36 -0.26 -11.92
C GLN A 157 11.68 -0.31 -11.12
N GLU A 158 12.14 0.83 -10.62
CA GLU A 158 13.32 0.91 -9.77
C GLU A 158 12.96 0.77 -8.28
N ILE A 159 11.69 0.96 -7.92
CA ILE A 159 11.10 0.65 -6.62
C ILE A 159 10.24 -0.60 -6.79
N ASP A 160 10.42 -1.56 -5.90
CA ASP A 160 9.72 -2.82 -5.93
C ASP A 160 8.37 -2.72 -5.19
N LEU A 161 8.38 -2.19 -3.97
CA LEU A 161 7.20 -1.98 -3.14
C LEU A 161 7.16 -0.54 -2.64
N LEU A 162 6.06 0.16 -2.91
CA LEU A 162 5.81 1.51 -2.42
C LEU A 162 4.73 1.49 -1.33
N ILE A 163 5.11 1.83 -0.08
CA ILE A 163 4.17 1.99 1.03
C ILE A 163 3.60 3.40 1.01
N VAL A 164 2.28 3.53 1.01
CA VAL A 164 1.61 4.83 0.87
C VAL A 164 0.53 5.06 1.92
N VAL A 165 0.41 6.31 2.36
CA VAL A 165 -0.70 6.79 3.19
C VAL A 165 -1.31 8.02 2.52
N GLY A 166 -2.50 7.85 1.94
CA GLY A 166 -3.22 8.91 1.24
C GLY A 166 -2.66 9.26 -0.15
N MET A 167 -1.35 9.41 -0.29
CA MET A 167 -0.71 9.78 -1.54
C MET A 167 -0.66 8.63 -2.56
N PHE A 168 -0.61 8.96 -3.85
CA PHE A 168 -0.53 8.04 -5.00
C PHE A 168 -1.75 7.13 -5.19
N LEU A 169 -2.71 7.12 -4.30
CA LEU A 169 -3.97 6.39 -4.50
C LEU A 169 -4.91 7.11 -5.47
N THR A 170 -4.74 8.43 -5.61
CA THR A 170 -5.43 9.26 -6.60
C THR A 170 -4.43 9.88 -7.57
N GLY A 171 -4.81 10.11 -8.81
CA GLY A 171 -4.01 10.86 -9.78
C GLY A 171 -2.68 10.23 -10.25
N PHE A 172 -2.09 9.30 -9.52
CA PHE A 172 -0.83 8.67 -9.90
C PHE A 172 -1.02 7.60 -10.97
N ASP A 173 -0.27 7.71 -12.04
CA ASP A 173 -0.31 6.79 -13.17
C ASP A 173 1.04 6.09 -13.37
N ALA A 174 1.06 4.78 -13.13
CA ALA A 174 2.19 3.91 -13.37
C ALA A 174 1.72 2.58 -13.99
N PRO A 175 1.79 2.42 -15.31
CA PRO A 175 1.34 1.20 -15.99
C PRO A 175 2.04 -0.08 -15.50
N THR A 176 3.25 0.07 -14.96
CA THR A 176 4.05 -1.02 -14.39
C THR A 176 3.57 -1.46 -12.99
N LEU A 177 2.69 -0.70 -12.36
CA LEU A 177 2.11 -1.07 -11.08
C LEU A 177 1.09 -2.19 -11.29
N ASN A 178 1.43 -3.40 -10.82
CA ASN A 178 0.63 -4.59 -11.06
C ASN A 178 -0.18 -5.03 -9.86
N THR A 179 0.31 -4.83 -8.66
CA THR A 179 -0.32 -5.31 -7.44
C THR A 179 -0.56 -4.18 -6.46
N LEU A 180 -1.77 -4.11 -5.91
CA LEU A 180 -2.13 -3.25 -4.80
C LEU A 180 -2.44 -4.12 -3.58
N PHE A 181 -1.61 -4.01 -2.55
CA PHE A 181 -1.89 -4.52 -1.21
C PHE A 181 -2.62 -3.44 -0.41
N VAL A 182 -3.63 -3.81 0.35
CA VAL A 182 -4.48 -2.86 1.10
C VAL A 182 -4.66 -3.31 2.54
N ASP A 183 -4.12 -2.55 3.48
CA ASP A 183 -4.46 -2.62 4.91
C ASP A 183 -5.07 -1.30 5.39
N LYS A 184 -6.15 -0.92 4.74
CA LYS A 184 -6.88 0.33 4.94
C LYS A 184 -8.35 0.10 4.63
N ASN A 185 -9.22 0.77 5.37
CA ASN A 185 -10.63 0.83 5.01
C ASN A 185 -10.82 1.78 3.82
N LEU A 186 -11.38 1.24 2.76
CA LEU A 186 -11.71 2.01 1.55
C LEU A 186 -13.18 1.81 1.24
N ARG A 187 -13.84 2.86 0.75
CA ARG A 187 -15.27 2.84 0.40
C ARG A 187 -15.52 3.63 -0.89
N HIS A 188 -16.61 3.29 -1.55
CA HIS A 188 -17.16 4.03 -2.69
C HIS A 188 -16.10 4.48 -3.70
N HIS A 189 -16.02 5.80 -3.92
CA HIS A 189 -15.14 6.39 -4.91
C HIS A 189 -13.66 6.14 -4.62
N GLY A 190 -13.24 6.27 -3.35
CA GLY A 190 -11.86 6.02 -2.93
C GLY A 190 -11.40 4.59 -3.20
N LEU A 191 -12.29 3.61 -3.00
CA LEU A 191 -12.01 2.21 -3.31
C LEU A 191 -11.80 2.00 -4.81
N MET A 192 -12.69 2.55 -5.66
CA MET A 192 -12.58 2.43 -7.10
C MET A 192 -11.34 3.14 -7.66
N GLN A 193 -10.99 4.31 -7.11
CA GLN A 193 -9.78 5.03 -7.49
C GLN A 193 -8.51 4.23 -7.14
N ALA A 194 -8.43 3.69 -5.93
CA ALA A 194 -7.30 2.86 -5.52
C ALA A 194 -7.16 1.61 -6.41
N PHE A 195 -8.27 0.91 -6.66
CA PHE A 195 -8.25 -0.31 -7.48
C PHE A 195 -7.87 -0.02 -8.94
N SER A 196 -8.24 1.14 -9.46
CA SER A 196 -7.88 1.53 -10.82
C SER A 196 -6.38 1.75 -11.04
N ARG A 197 -5.58 1.82 -9.96
CA ARG A 197 -4.12 2.01 -10.08
C ARG A 197 -3.42 0.83 -10.73
N THR A 198 -3.95 -0.38 -10.59
CA THR A 198 -3.31 -1.61 -11.09
C THR A 198 -3.92 -2.15 -12.39
N ASN A 199 -5.06 -1.64 -12.81
CA ASN A 199 -5.82 -2.21 -13.94
C ASN A 199 -5.33 -1.79 -15.32
N ARG A 200 -4.30 -0.93 -15.42
CA ARG A 200 -3.74 -0.56 -16.71
C ARG A 200 -3.03 -1.73 -17.37
N ILE A 201 -3.42 -2.02 -18.60
CA ILE A 201 -2.69 -2.95 -19.46
C ILE A 201 -1.35 -2.30 -19.82
N TYR A 202 -0.25 -3.04 -19.65
CA TYR A 202 1.08 -2.58 -20.03
C TYR A 202 1.50 -3.17 -21.37
N ASP A 203 1.42 -4.50 -21.47
CA ASP A 203 1.68 -5.29 -22.67
C ASP A 203 1.04 -6.68 -22.51
N ALA A 204 1.44 -7.63 -23.37
CA ALA A 204 0.95 -9.01 -23.27
C ALA A 204 1.31 -9.73 -21.96
N THR A 205 2.28 -9.21 -21.19
CA THR A 205 2.71 -9.80 -19.90
C THR A 205 1.96 -9.24 -18.70
N LYS A 206 1.30 -8.07 -18.84
CA LYS A 206 0.42 -7.47 -17.83
C LYS A 206 -0.92 -7.09 -18.45
N THR A 207 -1.84 -8.01 -18.43
CA THR A 207 -3.22 -7.82 -18.96
C THR A 207 -4.24 -7.48 -17.88
N PHE A 208 -3.89 -7.61 -16.60
CA PHE A 208 -4.72 -7.28 -15.42
C PHE A 208 -3.85 -6.86 -14.24
N GLY A 209 -4.49 -6.34 -13.21
CA GLY A 209 -3.85 -6.04 -11.92
C GLY A 209 -4.38 -6.95 -10.81
N ASN A 210 -3.58 -7.12 -9.77
CA ASN A 210 -3.95 -7.84 -8.56
C ASN A 210 -4.29 -6.87 -7.43
N ILE A 211 -5.32 -7.19 -6.65
CA ILE A 211 -5.68 -6.48 -5.44
C ILE A 211 -5.75 -7.50 -4.32
N VAL A 212 -5.01 -7.27 -3.25
CA VAL A 212 -4.97 -8.12 -2.08
C VAL A 212 -5.32 -7.28 -0.86
N THR A 213 -6.41 -7.61 -0.19
CA THR A 213 -6.89 -6.86 0.97
C THR A 213 -6.63 -7.62 2.26
N PHE A 214 -6.17 -6.93 3.29
CA PHE A 214 -6.00 -7.42 4.66
C PHE A 214 -7.09 -6.89 5.60
N ARG A 215 -8.08 -6.23 5.02
CA ARG A 215 -9.34 -5.79 5.65
C ARG A 215 -10.50 -6.46 4.94
N ASP A 216 -11.62 -6.59 5.63
CA ASP A 216 -12.86 -7.03 5.01
C ASP A 216 -13.43 -5.88 4.16
N LEU A 217 -13.13 -5.91 2.87
CA LEU A 217 -13.60 -4.94 1.89
C LEU A 217 -14.60 -5.54 0.90
N GLU A 218 -15.04 -6.79 1.08
CA GLU A 218 -15.92 -7.48 0.15
C GLU A 218 -17.21 -6.69 -0.07
N LYS A 219 -17.94 -6.39 1.00
CA LYS A 219 -19.18 -5.61 0.92
C LYS A 219 -18.95 -4.22 0.32
N ALA A 220 -17.89 -3.52 0.74
CA ALA A 220 -17.56 -2.19 0.21
C ALA A 220 -17.22 -2.24 -1.28
N THR A 221 -16.61 -3.32 -1.75
CA THR A 221 -16.30 -3.54 -3.16
C THR A 221 -17.59 -3.78 -3.97
N ILE A 222 -18.48 -4.64 -3.50
CA ILE A 222 -19.77 -4.90 -4.15
C ILE A 222 -20.61 -3.62 -4.22
N ASP A 223 -20.69 -2.88 -3.11
CA ASP A 223 -21.43 -1.61 -3.05
C ASP A 223 -20.87 -0.58 -4.04
N ALA A 224 -19.54 -0.45 -4.12
CA ALA A 224 -18.87 0.48 -5.03
C ALA A 224 -19.09 0.09 -6.51
N ILE A 225 -18.98 -1.19 -6.85
CA ILE A 225 -19.26 -1.69 -8.20
C ILE A 225 -20.71 -1.46 -8.57
N THR A 226 -21.63 -1.69 -7.64
CA THR A 226 -23.08 -1.47 -7.88
C THR A 226 -23.38 0.01 -8.09
N LEU A 227 -22.69 0.90 -7.38
CA LEU A 227 -22.92 2.34 -7.46
C LEU A 227 -22.32 2.95 -8.74
N PHE A 228 -21.12 2.53 -9.15
CA PHE A 228 -20.35 3.13 -10.23
C PHE A 228 -20.26 2.26 -11.49
N GLY A 229 -20.59 0.98 -11.38
CA GLY A 229 -20.60 0.05 -12.51
C GLY A 229 -21.89 0.15 -13.33
N ASP A 230 -21.80 -0.14 -14.62
CA ASP A 230 -23.00 -0.40 -15.42
C ASP A 230 -23.68 -1.65 -14.84
N LYS A 231 -25.02 -1.67 -14.80
CA LYS A 231 -25.83 -2.78 -14.26
C LYS A 231 -25.51 -4.14 -14.87
N ASN A 232 -24.74 -4.17 -15.95
CA ASN A 232 -24.25 -5.36 -16.63
C ASN A 232 -22.87 -5.83 -16.18
N THR A 233 -22.18 -5.14 -15.27
CA THR A 233 -20.83 -5.53 -14.78
C THR A 233 -20.92 -6.65 -13.73
N LYS A 234 -21.62 -7.72 -14.08
CA LYS A 234 -21.74 -8.94 -13.23
C LYS A 234 -20.48 -9.81 -13.18
N ASN A 235 -19.39 -9.39 -13.84
CA ASN A 235 -18.19 -10.19 -14.01
C ASN A 235 -16.96 -9.67 -13.26
N VAL A 236 -17.15 -9.01 -12.12
CA VAL A 236 -16.04 -8.86 -11.19
C VAL A 236 -15.89 -10.20 -10.47
N VAL A 237 -14.88 -10.95 -10.86
CA VAL A 237 -14.51 -12.20 -10.18
C VAL A 237 -13.87 -11.81 -8.84
N LEU A 238 -14.68 -11.74 -7.80
CA LEU A 238 -14.17 -11.80 -6.43
C LEU A 238 -13.74 -13.25 -6.24
N GLU A 239 -12.43 -13.48 -6.12
CA GLU A 239 -11.95 -14.80 -5.72
C GLU A 239 -12.54 -15.11 -4.34
N LYS A 240 -13.22 -16.26 -4.24
CA LYS A 240 -13.76 -16.73 -2.97
C LYS A 240 -12.66 -16.84 -1.92
N SER A 241 -12.99 -16.54 -0.68
CA SER A 241 -12.06 -16.80 0.42
C SER A 241 -11.67 -18.28 0.45
N TYR A 242 -10.50 -18.62 0.95
CA TYR A 242 -10.05 -20.02 1.09
C TYR A 242 -11.11 -20.89 1.79
N LYS A 243 -11.80 -20.34 2.78
CA LYS A 243 -12.86 -21.02 3.52
C LYS A 243 -14.04 -21.36 2.64
N GLU A 244 -14.54 -20.42 1.83
CA GLU A 244 -15.65 -20.65 0.89
C GLU A 244 -15.25 -21.58 -0.26
N TYR A 245 -13.98 -21.55 -0.66
CA TYR A 245 -13.46 -22.48 -1.66
C TYR A 245 -13.48 -23.92 -1.12
N MET A 246 -13.08 -24.13 0.13
CA MET A 246 -13.08 -25.45 0.78
C MET A 246 -14.50 -25.95 1.12
N GLU A 247 -15.42 -25.06 1.51
CA GLU A 247 -16.82 -25.41 1.79
C GLU A 247 -17.61 -25.80 0.52
N GLY A 248 -17.18 -25.34 -0.66
CA GLY A 248 -17.81 -25.68 -1.94
C GLY A 248 -17.38 -27.03 -2.55
N PHE A 249 -16.46 -27.74 -1.90
CA PHE A 249 -15.99 -29.09 -2.31
C PHE A 249 -16.50 -30.24 -1.44
N ASN A 250 -17.43 -29.97 -0.49
CA ASN A 250 -18.08 -31.01 0.33
C ASN A 250 -19.50 -31.27 -0.13
#